data_7a86c34ac7bb02fb243f48b4e762861a
#
_entry.id   7a86c34ac7bb02fb243f48b4e762861a
#
_cell.length_a   1.000
_cell.length_b   1.000
_cell.length_c   1.000
_cell.angle_alpha   90.00
_cell.angle_beta   90.00
_cell.angle_gamma   90.00
#
_symmetry.space_group_name_H-M   'P 1'
#
loop_
_entity.id
_entity.type
_entity.pdbx_description
1 polymer ?
#
loop_
_entity_poly.entity_id
_entity_poly.type
_entity_poly.pdbx_seq_one_letter_code
_entity_poly.pdbx_strand_id
1 'polypeptide(L)'
;MARVFNFSAGPSMLPESVLSRAAAEIMDYHGSGQSVMEMSHRSKVFEEIMDEAQNLFRSVLSVPDNYDILFLQGGASTQFAAIPLNLLNGSGKADYMLTGQFSTKAYKEACKYGDIRVVASSKDKTFSYIPEVTRDDFDPEADYAYICLNNTIYGTKFPYIPDTGDVPLVADVSSCFLSEPLDVSKFGIVYGGAQKNVAPAGLTIVIVRKDLVGKSRDITPAMLDYKNMADNDSMYNTPPCWSIYMCKLVLEWIEKLGGLEEMKKRNEAKAKILYDFIDSSKMFSNPVRHCDRSLMNVTFVTGSDELNAKFVSEAAEAGFVNLKGHRSVGGMRASIYNAMPVEGVEQLVDFMKEFEKNN
;
A
#
# COMPACT_ATOMS: atom_id res chain seq x y z
N MET A 1 29.83 0.55 -4.95
CA MET A 1 29.37 0.64 -3.55
C MET A 1 28.21 -0.34 -3.40
N ALA A 2 28.16 -1.08 -2.30
CA ALA A 2 27.00 -1.92 -2.01
C ALA A 2 25.77 -1.04 -1.76
N ARG A 3 24.57 -1.50 -2.13
CA ARG A 3 23.32 -0.79 -1.86
C ARG A 3 23.06 -0.79 -0.35
N VAL A 4 22.60 0.34 0.18
CA VAL A 4 22.13 0.42 1.57
C VAL A 4 20.79 -0.31 1.74
N PHE A 5 20.48 -0.79 2.94
CA PHE A 5 19.16 -1.32 3.27
C PHE A 5 18.22 -0.16 3.60
N ASN A 6 17.30 0.11 2.68
CA ASN A 6 16.36 1.23 2.83
C ASN A 6 15.04 0.77 3.44
N PHE A 7 14.82 1.11 4.71
CA PHE A 7 13.60 0.82 5.47
C PHE A 7 12.52 1.90 5.37
N SER A 8 12.57 2.73 4.33
CA SER A 8 11.60 3.80 4.12
C SER A 8 10.17 3.27 3.99
N ALA A 9 9.23 3.99 4.58
CA ALA A 9 7.80 3.66 4.48
C ALA A 9 7.16 3.96 3.10
N GLY A 10 7.91 4.61 2.23
CA GLY A 10 7.55 4.96 0.85
C GLY A 10 8.06 6.36 0.46
N PRO A 11 8.70 6.48 -0.71
CA PRO A 11 9.07 5.40 -1.64
C PRO A 11 9.97 4.34 -1.00
N SER A 12 9.70 3.06 -1.32
CA SER A 12 10.44 1.93 -0.75
C SER A 12 11.52 1.39 -1.68
N MET A 13 12.24 0.36 -1.24
CA MET A 13 13.12 -0.39 -2.13
C MET A 13 12.35 -1.01 -3.30
N LEU A 14 13.02 -1.10 -4.43
CA LEU A 14 12.59 -1.92 -5.57
C LEU A 14 13.54 -3.12 -5.71
N PRO A 15 13.07 -4.24 -6.28
CA PRO A 15 13.92 -5.40 -6.53
C PRO A 15 15.10 -5.03 -7.41
N GLU A 16 16.29 -5.51 -7.07
CA GLU A 16 17.52 -5.17 -7.80
C GLU A 16 17.49 -5.65 -9.26
N SER A 17 16.90 -6.83 -9.50
CA SER A 17 16.71 -7.36 -10.85
C SER A 17 15.79 -6.48 -11.70
N VAL A 18 14.76 -5.89 -11.10
CA VAL A 18 13.86 -4.93 -11.77
C VAL A 18 14.62 -3.65 -12.13
N LEU A 19 15.39 -3.10 -11.19
CA LEU A 19 16.18 -1.90 -11.45
C LEU A 19 17.26 -2.13 -12.50
N SER A 20 17.93 -3.29 -12.46
CA SER A 20 18.96 -3.66 -13.44
C SER A 20 18.39 -3.79 -14.85
N ARG A 21 17.21 -4.42 -14.98
CA ARG A 21 16.51 -4.51 -16.26
C ARG A 21 16.05 -3.13 -16.75
N ALA A 22 15.46 -2.33 -15.89
CA ALA A 22 15.04 -0.97 -16.23
C ALA A 22 16.23 -0.10 -16.68
N ALA A 23 17.39 -0.24 -16.04
CA ALA A 23 18.61 0.45 -16.43
C ALA A 23 19.14 -0.01 -17.80
N ALA A 24 19.03 -1.29 -18.13
CA ALA A 24 19.43 -1.83 -19.44
C ALA A 24 18.51 -1.35 -20.58
N GLU A 25 17.22 -1.16 -20.29
CA GLU A 25 16.20 -0.76 -21.26
C GLU A 25 15.94 0.77 -21.28
N ILE A 26 16.65 1.55 -20.44
CA ILE A 26 16.35 2.99 -20.24
C ILE A 26 16.54 3.83 -21.51
N MET A 27 17.50 3.51 -22.37
CA MET A 27 17.79 4.24 -23.62
C MET A 27 17.03 3.68 -24.81
N ASP A 28 16.74 2.39 -24.81
CA ASP A 28 16.13 1.69 -25.93
C ASP A 28 15.28 0.51 -25.43
N TYR A 29 13.98 0.72 -25.38
CA TYR A 29 13.05 -0.34 -25.01
C TYR A 29 12.85 -1.29 -26.21
N HIS A 30 13.37 -2.51 -26.09
CA HIS A 30 13.20 -3.61 -27.03
C HIS A 30 13.49 -3.27 -28.51
N GLY A 31 14.48 -2.42 -28.77
CA GLY A 31 14.87 -2.02 -30.12
C GLY A 31 13.94 -0.97 -30.77
N SER A 32 13.10 -0.32 -29.97
CA SER A 32 12.21 0.76 -30.43
C SER A 32 12.96 2.06 -30.76
N GLY A 33 14.24 2.17 -30.34
CA GLY A 33 15.03 3.38 -30.44
C GLY A 33 14.62 4.49 -29.50
N GLN A 34 13.76 4.22 -28.50
CA GLN A 34 13.20 5.18 -27.56
C GLN A 34 13.20 4.63 -26.13
N SER A 35 13.37 5.54 -25.18
CA SER A 35 13.06 5.27 -23.78
C SER A 35 11.54 5.23 -23.57
N VAL A 36 11.08 4.38 -22.64
CA VAL A 36 9.67 4.41 -22.19
C VAL A 36 9.26 5.79 -21.66
N MET A 37 10.22 6.57 -21.12
CA MET A 37 9.96 7.91 -20.58
C MET A 37 9.61 8.96 -21.66
N GLU A 38 9.99 8.72 -22.91
CA GLU A 38 9.78 9.66 -24.04
C GLU A 38 8.79 9.13 -25.08
N MET A 39 8.27 7.91 -24.90
CA MET A 39 7.27 7.33 -25.79
C MET A 39 5.93 8.06 -25.71
N SER A 40 5.29 8.22 -26.86
CA SER A 40 3.87 8.56 -26.86
C SER A 40 3.05 7.45 -26.19
N HIS A 41 2.21 7.80 -25.24
CA HIS A 41 1.29 6.83 -24.63
C HIS A 41 0.22 6.30 -25.61
N ARG A 42 0.13 6.86 -26.82
CA ARG A 42 -0.72 6.39 -27.93
C ARG A 42 0.04 5.60 -28.97
N SER A 43 1.32 5.27 -28.71
CA SER A 43 2.07 4.37 -29.57
C SER A 43 1.73 2.91 -29.26
N LYS A 44 1.73 2.06 -30.27
CA LYS A 44 1.49 0.61 -30.08
C LYS A 44 2.40 -0.01 -29.04
N VAL A 45 3.67 0.43 -29.00
CA VAL A 45 4.64 -0.09 -28.02
C VAL A 45 4.23 0.23 -26.58
N PHE A 46 3.69 1.43 -26.34
CA PHE A 46 3.23 1.77 -24.99
C PHE A 46 1.87 1.13 -24.67
N GLU A 47 0.97 1.04 -25.64
CA GLU A 47 -0.29 0.30 -25.48
C GLU A 47 -0.03 -1.16 -25.06
N GLU A 48 0.95 -1.83 -25.68
CA GLU A 48 1.38 -3.17 -25.28
C GLU A 48 1.91 -3.21 -23.83
N ILE A 49 2.71 -2.21 -23.39
CA ILE A 49 3.17 -2.12 -22.00
C ILE A 49 1.98 -1.98 -21.03
N MET A 50 0.98 -1.15 -21.38
CA MET A 50 -0.21 -0.94 -20.57
C MET A 50 -1.04 -2.23 -20.46
N ASP A 51 -1.32 -2.87 -21.58
CA ASP A 51 -2.08 -4.12 -21.65
C ASP A 51 -1.40 -5.24 -20.84
N GLU A 52 -0.09 -5.40 -21.02
CA GLU A 52 0.68 -6.39 -20.27
C GLU A 52 0.67 -6.09 -18.76
N ALA A 53 0.80 -4.82 -18.35
CA ALA A 53 0.76 -4.43 -16.95
C ALA A 53 -0.61 -4.72 -16.32
N GLN A 54 -1.71 -4.40 -17.03
CA GLN A 54 -3.08 -4.67 -16.57
C GLN A 54 -3.36 -6.18 -16.49
N ASN A 55 -2.96 -6.94 -17.51
CA ASN A 55 -3.15 -8.39 -17.56
C ASN A 55 -2.36 -9.10 -16.46
N LEU A 56 -1.10 -8.72 -16.25
CA LEU A 56 -0.28 -9.23 -15.15
C LEU A 56 -0.88 -8.87 -13.79
N PHE A 57 -1.38 -7.66 -13.63
CA PHE A 57 -2.01 -7.25 -12.37
C PHE A 57 -3.24 -8.09 -12.08
N ARG A 58 -4.08 -8.32 -13.11
CA ARG A 58 -5.26 -9.18 -13.03
C ARG A 58 -4.89 -10.62 -12.68
N SER A 59 -3.88 -11.18 -13.34
CA SER A 59 -3.42 -12.55 -13.12
C SER A 59 -2.81 -12.73 -11.72
N VAL A 60 -1.84 -11.87 -11.35
CA VAL A 60 -1.11 -11.97 -10.08
C VAL A 60 -2.03 -11.87 -8.87
N LEU A 61 -3.01 -10.96 -8.91
CA LEU A 61 -3.96 -10.76 -7.83
C LEU A 61 -5.27 -11.54 -7.99
N SER A 62 -5.43 -12.31 -9.07
CA SER A 62 -6.64 -13.07 -9.39
C SER A 62 -7.90 -12.19 -9.39
N VAL A 63 -7.82 -11.00 -10.00
CA VAL A 63 -8.92 -10.05 -10.07
C VAL A 63 -10.04 -10.58 -10.96
N PRO A 64 -11.30 -10.71 -10.47
CA PRO A 64 -12.41 -11.19 -11.27
C PRO A 64 -12.74 -10.28 -12.47
N ASP A 65 -13.36 -10.84 -13.52
CA ASP A 65 -13.69 -10.11 -14.76
C ASP A 65 -14.73 -9.00 -14.57
N ASN A 66 -15.50 -9.04 -13.50
CA ASN A 66 -16.46 -8.01 -13.13
C ASN A 66 -15.84 -6.81 -12.41
N TYR A 67 -14.50 -6.66 -12.46
CA TYR A 67 -13.75 -5.51 -11.96
C TYR A 67 -12.95 -4.85 -13.07
N ASP A 68 -12.89 -3.52 -13.04
CA ASP A 68 -11.93 -2.73 -13.81
C ASP A 68 -10.67 -2.48 -12.98
N ILE A 69 -9.51 -2.49 -13.64
CA ILE A 69 -8.22 -2.15 -13.04
C ILE A 69 -7.78 -0.84 -13.66
N LEU A 70 -7.77 0.23 -12.88
CA LEU A 70 -7.46 1.57 -13.32
C LEU A 70 -6.04 1.97 -12.85
N PHE A 71 -5.25 2.51 -13.79
CA PHE A 71 -3.92 3.05 -13.54
C PHE A 71 -3.98 4.57 -13.53
N LEU A 72 -4.11 5.14 -12.33
CA LEU A 72 -4.41 6.55 -12.10
C LEU A 72 -3.20 7.33 -11.59
N GLN A 73 -3.38 8.63 -11.41
CA GLN A 73 -2.39 9.55 -10.86
C GLN A 73 -2.90 10.16 -9.54
N GLY A 74 -2.04 10.89 -8.83
CA GLY A 74 -2.39 11.64 -7.63
C GLY A 74 -2.20 10.89 -6.30
N GLY A 75 -1.75 9.63 -6.32
CA GLY A 75 -1.55 8.80 -5.14
C GLY A 75 -2.85 8.43 -4.42
N ALA A 76 -2.73 7.64 -3.35
CA ALA A 76 -3.89 7.25 -2.53
C ALA A 76 -4.64 8.47 -1.95
N SER A 77 -3.97 9.60 -1.75
CA SER A 77 -4.61 10.80 -1.20
C SER A 77 -5.67 11.40 -2.13
N THR A 78 -5.48 11.31 -3.46
CA THR A 78 -6.50 11.73 -4.43
C THR A 78 -7.74 10.84 -4.36
N GLN A 79 -7.57 9.55 -4.02
CA GLN A 79 -8.67 8.62 -3.88
C GLN A 79 -9.56 8.95 -2.67
N PHE A 80 -9.06 9.65 -1.66
CA PHE A 80 -9.90 10.12 -0.55
C PHE A 80 -11.04 11.06 -1.01
N ALA A 81 -10.82 11.80 -2.13
CA ALA A 81 -11.86 12.62 -2.77
C ALA A 81 -12.58 11.85 -3.90
N ALA A 82 -11.85 11.09 -4.72
CA ALA A 82 -12.44 10.38 -5.86
C ALA A 82 -13.49 9.35 -5.42
N ILE A 83 -13.23 8.57 -4.36
CA ILE A 83 -14.15 7.55 -3.86
C ILE A 83 -15.51 8.14 -3.49
N PRO A 84 -15.62 9.15 -2.60
CA PRO A 84 -16.91 9.73 -2.28
C PRO A 84 -17.57 10.41 -3.48
N LEU A 85 -16.82 10.99 -4.41
CA LEU A 85 -17.37 11.58 -5.63
C LEU A 85 -17.99 10.53 -6.58
N ASN A 86 -17.47 9.30 -6.59
CA ASN A 86 -17.98 8.21 -7.41
C ASN A 86 -19.05 7.38 -6.69
N LEU A 87 -19.02 7.26 -5.37
CA LEU A 87 -19.88 6.33 -4.63
C LEU A 87 -21.02 6.99 -3.84
N LEU A 88 -20.89 8.22 -3.34
CA LEU A 88 -21.93 8.90 -2.57
C LEU A 88 -23.04 9.46 -3.50
N ASN A 89 -23.80 8.56 -4.10
CA ASN A 89 -24.83 8.88 -5.10
C ASN A 89 -26.19 8.24 -4.82
N GLY A 90 -26.32 7.45 -3.74
CA GLY A 90 -27.56 6.88 -3.25
C GLY A 90 -28.09 7.62 -2.03
N SER A 91 -27.77 7.14 -0.83
CA SER A 91 -28.17 7.75 0.44
C SER A 91 -27.34 8.98 0.81
N GLY A 92 -26.16 9.13 0.24
CA GLY A 92 -25.17 10.14 0.62
C GLY A 92 -24.45 9.84 1.93
N LYS A 93 -24.53 8.60 2.43
CA LYS A 93 -23.95 8.15 3.68
C LYS A 93 -22.79 7.17 3.45
N ALA A 94 -21.82 7.16 4.33
CA ALA A 94 -20.77 6.11 4.35
C ALA A 94 -20.25 5.85 5.77
N ASP A 95 -19.74 4.64 5.96
CA ASP A 95 -19.23 4.14 7.25
C ASP A 95 -17.70 3.99 7.21
N TYR A 96 -17.01 4.53 8.21
CA TYR A 96 -15.55 4.52 8.28
C TYR A 96 -15.03 3.88 9.56
N MET A 97 -14.02 2.99 9.43
CA MET A 97 -13.22 2.53 10.55
C MET A 97 -11.92 3.34 10.64
N LEU A 98 -11.71 4.03 11.77
CA LEU A 98 -10.54 4.89 11.97
C LEU A 98 -9.46 4.14 12.75
N THR A 99 -8.58 3.48 12.02
CA THR A 99 -7.48 2.65 12.55
C THR A 99 -6.11 3.29 12.39
N GLY A 100 -6.05 4.53 11.90
CA GLY A 100 -4.80 5.24 11.70
C GLY A 100 -4.97 6.63 11.11
N GLN A 101 -3.84 7.28 10.83
CA GLN A 101 -3.84 8.63 10.29
C GLN A 101 -4.41 8.71 8.87
N PHE A 102 -4.16 7.68 8.03
CA PHE A 102 -4.66 7.70 6.65
C PHE A 102 -6.16 7.47 6.59
N SER A 103 -6.73 6.54 7.35
CA SER A 103 -8.18 6.41 7.45
C SER A 103 -8.84 7.67 8.04
N THR A 104 -8.18 8.33 8.99
CA THR A 104 -8.65 9.62 9.53
C THR A 104 -8.63 10.74 8.48
N LYS A 105 -7.61 10.78 7.60
CA LYS A 105 -7.57 11.75 6.50
C LYS A 105 -8.65 11.46 5.46
N ALA A 106 -8.83 10.19 5.09
CA ALA A 106 -9.88 9.76 4.16
C ALA A 106 -11.28 10.14 4.70
N TYR A 107 -11.54 9.86 5.98
CA TYR A 107 -12.78 10.28 6.66
C TYR A 107 -13.02 11.79 6.56
N LYS A 108 -12.01 12.59 6.93
CA LYS A 108 -12.12 14.06 6.88
C LYS A 108 -12.37 14.59 5.47
N GLU A 109 -11.81 13.95 4.47
CA GLU A 109 -12.04 14.33 3.08
C GLU A 109 -13.47 13.95 2.66
N ALA A 110 -13.91 12.73 2.96
CA ALA A 110 -15.25 12.25 2.64
C ALA A 110 -16.36 13.09 3.27
N CYS A 111 -16.16 13.60 4.50
CA CYS A 111 -17.11 14.52 5.18
C CYS A 111 -17.41 15.81 4.41
N LYS A 112 -16.62 16.15 3.39
CA LYS A 112 -16.91 17.29 2.52
C LYS A 112 -18.02 16.98 1.48
N TYR A 113 -18.31 15.70 1.27
CA TYR A 113 -19.16 15.22 0.20
C TYR A 113 -20.46 14.56 0.68
N GLY A 114 -20.55 14.12 1.94
CA GLY A 114 -21.73 13.45 2.45
C GLY A 114 -21.75 13.30 3.98
N ASP A 115 -22.71 12.54 4.47
CA ASP A 115 -22.86 12.21 5.88
C ASP A 115 -22.05 10.95 6.20
N ILE A 116 -20.92 11.15 6.87
CA ILE A 116 -19.92 10.09 7.11
C ILE A 116 -19.90 9.72 8.60
N ARG A 117 -20.21 8.47 8.89
CA ARG A 117 -20.24 7.93 10.25
C ARG A 117 -18.93 7.21 10.58
N VAL A 118 -18.46 7.32 11.81
CA VAL A 118 -17.37 6.52 12.36
C VAL A 118 -17.97 5.31 13.06
N VAL A 119 -17.75 4.12 12.49
CA VAL A 119 -18.22 2.85 13.06
C VAL A 119 -17.38 2.43 14.25
N ALA A 120 -16.05 2.50 14.10
CA ALA A 120 -15.11 2.14 15.15
C ALA A 120 -13.81 2.94 15.02
N SER A 121 -13.12 3.11 16.15
CA SER A 121 -11.82 3.80 16.18
C SER A 121 -10.92 3.21 17.24
N SER A 122 -9.64 3.04 16.94
CA SER A 122 -8.60 2.66 17.91
C SER A 122 -7.71 3.83 18.36
N LYS A 123 -8.22 5.06 18.21
CA LYS A 123 -7.50 6.28 18.59
C LYS A 123 -7.22 6.34 20.10
N ASP A 124 -8.07 5.73 20.91
CA ASP A 124 -7.96 5.64 22.38
C ASP A 124 -6.63 5.03 22.85
N LYS A 125 -6.06 4.10 22.06
CA LYS A 125 -4.75 3.47 22.31
C LYS A 125 -3.73 3.78 21.19
N THR A 126 -3.79 4.99 20.69
CA THR A 126 -2.84 5.47 19.64
C THR A 126 -2.77 4.53 18.44
N PHE A 127 -3.91 3.95 18.03
CA PHE A 127 -4.04 3.04 16.90
C PHE A 127 -3.15 1.77 16.98
N SER A 128 -2.90 1.27 18.19
CA SER A 128 -2.08 0.06 18.41
C SER A 128 -2.86 -1.25 18.30
N TYR A 129 -4.13 -1.20 17.92
CA TYR A 129 -4.97 -2.38 17.68
C TYR A 129 -6.00 -2.12 16.58
N ILE A 130 -6.60 -3.19 16.07
CA ILE A 130 -7.74 -3.14 15.15
C ILE A 130 -9.02 -3.43 15.97
N PRO A 131 -10.02 -2.53 15.97
CA PRO A 131 -11.31 -2.79 16.61
C PRO A 131 -12.01 -3.98 15.97
N GLU A 132 -12.71 -4.77 16.76
CA GLU A 132 -13.60 -5.82 16.29
C GLU A 132 -14.98 -5.21 16.01
N VAL A 133 -15.55 -5.50 14.87
CA VAL A 133 -16.88 -5.08 14.44
C VAL A 133 -17.64 -6.26 13.86
N THR A 134 -18.95 -6.16 13.92
CA THR A 134 -19.90 -7.11 13.34
C THR A 134 -20.69 -6.43 12.23
N ARG A 135 -21.46 -7.18 11.45
CA ARG A 135 -22.34 -6.66 10.40
C ARG A 135 -23.33 -5.61 10.94
N ASP A 136 -23.81 -5.80 12.16
CA ASP A 136 -24.82 -4.92 12.76
C ASP A 136 -24.28 -3.54 13.15
N ASP A 137 -22.96 -3.37 13.17
CA ASP A 137 -22.32 -2.07 13.42
C ASP A 137 -22.37 -1.15 12.18
N PHE A 138 -22.57 -1.71 10.97
CA PHE A 138 -22.63 -0.95 9.73
C PHE A 138 -24.07 -0.53 9.39
N ASP A 139 -24.23 0.69 8.83
CA ASP A 139 -25.51 1.16 8.31
C ASP A 139 -25.83 0.42 6.99
N PRO A 140 -26.91 -0.39 6.94
CA PRO A 140 -27.25 -1.12 5.71
C PRO A 140 -27.70 -0.20 4.55
N GLU A 141 -27.95 1.08 4.82
CA GLU A 141 -28.29 2.08 3.81
C GLU A 141 -27.07 2.89 3.35
N ALA A 142 -25.86 2.64 3.91
CA ALA A 142 -24.66 3.35 3.50
C ALA A 142 -24.30 3.02 2.04
N ASP A 143 -23.84 4.01 1.30
CA ASP A 143 -23.39 3.85 -0.09
C ASP A 143 -22.08 3.02 -0.15
N TYR A 144 -21.26 3.08 0.90
CA TYR A 144 -20.07 2.25 1.06
C TYR A 144 -19.55 2.25 2.51
N ALA A 145 -18.71 1.25 2.84
CA ALA A 145 -17.90 1.21 4.06
C ALA A 145 -16.40 1.33 3.70
N TYR A 146 -15.59 1.87 4.60
CA TYR A 146 -14.18 2.17 4.33
C TYR A 146 -13.24 1.65 5.43
N ILE A 147 -12.14 1.01 5.01
CA ILE A 147 -11.03 0.60 5.86
C ILE A 147 -9.66 0.99 5.25
N CYS A 148 -8.66 1.17 6.10
CA CYS A 148 -7.26 1.15 5.70
C CYS A 148 -6.66 -0.18 6.19
N LEU A 149 -6.49 -1.14 5.27
CA LEU A 149 -6.21 -2.55 5.59
C LEU A 149 -4.89 -2.72 6.34
N ASN A 150 -3.87 -1.89 6.02
CA ASN A 150 -2.59 -1.87 6.72
C ASN A 150 -2.16 -0.44 7.03
N ASN A 151 -1.92 -0.16 8.30
CA ASN A 151 -1.62 1.18 8.81
C ASN A 151 -0.11 1.42 8.88
N THR A 152 0.43 2.02 7.84
CA THR A 152 1.87 2.26 7.63
C THR A 152 2.58 2.94 8.80
N ILE A 153 1.89 3.86 9.51
CA ILE A 153 2.47 4.68 10.58
C ILE A 153 2.52 3.93 11.89
N TYR A 154 1.47 3.17 12.19
CA TYR A 154 1.27 2.54 13.49
C TYR A 154 1.65 1.05 13.51
N GLY A 155 1.86 0.44 12.34
CA GLY A 155 2.26 -0.97 12.22
C GLY A 155 1.13 -1.96 12.49
N THR A 156 -0.13 -1.53 12.38
CA THR A 156 -1.30 -2.42 12.50
C THR A 156 -1.82 -2.86 11.13
N LYS A 157 -2.35 -4.07 11.07
CA LYS A 157 -3.02 -4.64 9.90
C LYS A 157 -4.31 -5.34 10.36
N PHE A 158 -5.36 -5.24 9.58
CA PHE A 158 -6.57 -5.99 9.82
C PHE A 158 -6.30 -7.51 9.74
N PRO A 159 -6.57 -8.28 10.81
CA PRO A 159 -6.48 -9.73 10.79
C PRO A 159 -7.70 -10.40 10.14
N TYR A 160 -8.72 -9.63 9.80
CA TYR A 160 -9.97 -10.08 9.17
C TYR A 160 -10.47 -9.02 8.19
N ILE A 161 -11.37 -9.42 7.29
CA ILE A 161 -12.13 -8.49 6.44
C ILE A 161 -13.50 -8.31 7.09
N PRO A 162 -13.93 -7.08 7.42
CA PRO A 162 -15.25 -6.82 7.99
C PRO A 162 -16.37 -7.30 7.07
N ASP A 163 -17.39 -7.95 7.67
CA ASP A 163 -18.64 -8.22 6.97
C ASP A 163 -19.52 -6.97 7.00
N THR A 164 -19.67 -6.34 5.84
CA THR A 164 -20.51 -5.13 5.64
C THR A 164 -21.86 -5.45 5.00
N GLY A 165 -22.21 -6.73 4.87
CA GLY A 165 -23.43 -7.18 4.19
C GLY A 165 -23.40 -6.82 2.70
N ASP A 166 -24.47 -6.13 2.24
CA ASP A 166 -24.60 -5.72 0.85
C ASP A 166 -23.92 -4.37 0.55
N VAL A 167 -23.43 -3.67 1.59
CA VAL A 167 -22.73 -2.39 1.47
C VAL A 167 -21.33 -2.62 0.89
N PRO A 168 -20.95 -1.96 -0.22
CA PRO A 168 -19.64 -2.13 -0.83
C PRO A 168 -18.51 -1.73 0.12
N LEU A 169 -17.55 -2.63 0.39
CA LEU A 169 -16.38 -2.33 1.21
C LEU A 169 -15.28 -1.72 0.34
N VAL A 170 -14.75 -0.59 0.76
CA VAL A 170 -13.60 0.11 0.15
C VAL A 170 -12.37 -0.07 1.02
N ALA A 171 -11.26 -0.51 0.44
CA ALA A 171 -10.02 -0.73 1.16
C ALA A 171 -8.83 0.03 0.56
N ASP A 172 -8.18 0.86 1.39
CA ASP A 172 -6.81 1.32 1.14
C ASP A 172 -5.83 0.22 1.50
N VAL A 173 -5.19 -0.35 0.49
CA VAL A 173 -4.17 -1.40 0.63
C VAL A 173 -2.77 -0.92 0.31
N SER A 174 -2.53 0.39 0.24
CA SER A 174 -1.26 0.97 -0.25
C SER A 174 -0.02 0.32 0.37
N SER A 175 -0.04 -0.01 1.67
CA SER A 175 1.15 -0.54 2.34
C SER A 175 1.19 -2.07 2.50
N CYS A 176 0.19 -2.77 1.96
CA CYS A 176 0.18 -4.23 1.88
C CYS A 176 -0.20 -4.75 0.47
N PHE A 177 -0.28 -3.86 -0.53
CA PHE A 177 -0.62 -4.26 -1.89
C PHE A 177 0.40 -5.29 -2.40
N LEU A 178 -0.07 -6.38 -2.99
CA LEU A 178 0.75 -7.47 -3.53
C LEU A 178 1.70 -8.12 -2.50
N SER A 179 1.45 -7.98 -1.20
CA SER A 179 2.28 -8.62 -0.17
C SER A 179 1.84 -10.05 0.17
N GLU A 180 0.63 -10.39 -0.18
CA GLU A 180 -0.03 -11.67 0.04
C GLU A 180 -1.26 -11.79 -0.87
N PRO A 181 -1.87 -12.97 -1.05
CA PRO A 181 -3.16 -13.12 -1.72
C PRO A 181 -4.25 -12.29 -1.06
N LEU A 182 -5.08 -11.67 -1.88
CA LEU A 182 -6.24 -10.89 -1.44
C LEU A 182 -7.47 -11.30 -2.25
N ASP A 183 -8.51 -11.75 -1.60
CA ASP A 183 -9.79 -12.02 -2.26
C ASP A 183 -10.50 -10.70 -2.60
N VAL A 184 -10.26 -10.21 -3.82
CA VAL A 184 -10.82 -8.96 -4.32
C VAL A 184 -12.36 -8.99 -4.35
N SER A 185 -12.98 -10.17 -4.46
CA SER A 185 -14.45 -10.32 -4.52
C SER A 185 -15.18 -9.81 -3.27
N LYS A 186 -14.47 -9.70 -2.14
CA LYS A 186 -15.01 -9.15 -0.89
C LYS A 186 -15.11 -7.63 -0.85
N PHE A 187 -14.65 -6.95 -1.90
CA PHE A 187 -14.56 -5.49 -1.91
C PHE A 187 -15.34 -4.88 -3.07
N GLY A 188 -15.89 -3.71 -2.86
CA GLY A 188 -16.36 -2.85 -3.95
C GLY A 188 -15.21 -2.13 -4.64
N ILE A 189 -14.24 -1.65 -3.84
CA ILE A 189 -13.01 -1.00 -4.33
C ILE A 189 -11.82 -1.45 -3.48
N VAL A 190 -10.73 -1.80 -4.16
CA VAL A 190 -9.38 -1.96 -3.58
C VAL A 190 -8.46 -0.96 -4.26
N TYR A 191 -7.75 -0.15 -3.50
CA TYR A 191 -6.85 0.82 -4.11
C TYR A 191 -5.55 1.04 -3.32
N GLY A 192 -4.54 1.56 -3.98
CA GLY A 192 -3.28 1.89 -3.31
C GLY A 192 -2.31 2.69 -4.15
N GLY A 193 -1.50 3.50 -3.47
CA GLY A 193 -0.35 4.17 -4.07
C GLY A 193 0.78 3.17 -4.35
N ALA A 194 1.33 3.22 -5.56
CA ALA A 194 2.30 2.24 -6.03
C ALA A 194 3.66 2.27 -5.32
N GLN A 195 4.05 3.41 -4.74
CA GLN A 195 5.41 3.69 -4.22
C GLN A 195 5.87 2.81 -3.05
N LYS A 196 5.09 1.84 -2.62
CA LYS A 196 5.42 0.94 -1.51
C LYS A 196 5.85 -0.44 -2.03
N ASN A 197 4.94 -1.20 -2.62
CA ASN A 197 5.21 -2.55 -3.11
C ASN A 197 5.13 -2.73 -4.64
N VAL A 198 4.54 -1.77 -5.36
CA VAL A 198 4.07 -1.98 -6.73
C VAL A 198 4.98 -1.36 -7.78
N ALA A 199 5.41 -0.10 -7.57
CA ALA A 199 6.19 0.66 -8.55
C ALA A 199 6.83 1.90 -7.88
N PRO A 200 7.58 2.74 -8.61
CA PRO A 200 7.94 4.09 -8.16
C PRO A 200 6.70 4.96 -7.89
N ALA A 201 6.90 6.08 -7.19
CA ALA A 201 5.87 7.08 -7.01
C ALA A 201 5.33 7.63 -8.34
N GLY A 202 4.05 8.04 -8.36
CA GLY A 202 3.38 8.63 -9.52
C GLY A 202 2.22 7.79 -10.06
N LEU A 203 2.16 6.50 -9.73
CA LEU A 203 1.09 5.59 -10.11
C LEU A 203 0.19 5.28 -8.90
N THR A 204 -1.11 5.21 -9.14
CA THR A 204 -2.13 4.75 -8.20
C THR A 204 -2.96 3.67 -8.87
N ILE A 205 -3.10 2.52 -8.23
CA ILE A 205 -3.94 1.43 -8.73
C ILE A 205 -5.30 1.51 -8.04
N VAL A 206 -6.37 1.43 -8.82
CA VAL A 206 -7.74 1.29 -8.33
C VAL A 206 -8.37 0.08 -9.01
N ILE A 207 -8.82 -0.88 -8.22
CA ILE A 207 -9.58 -2.05 -8.68
C ILE A 207 -11.01 -1.80 -8.22
N VAL A 208 -11.90 -1.56 -9.15
CA VAL A 208 -13.29 -1.17 -8.88
C VAL A 208 -14.27 -2.15 -9.51
N ARG A 209 -15.28 -2.56 -8.74
CA ARG A 209 -16.34 -3.43 -9.25
C ARG A 209 -17.20 -2.67 -10.26
N LYS A 210 -17.44 -3.27 -11.43
CA LYS A 210 -18.07 -2.60 -12.60
C LYS A 210 -19.46 -2.04 -12.33
N ASP A 211 -20.23 -2.65 -11.43
CA ASP A 211 -21.56 -2.15 -11.05
C ASP A 211 -21.51 -0.82 -10.25
N LEU A 212 -20.35 -0.45 -9.73
CA LEU A 212 -20.11 0.81 -9.01
C LEU A 212 -19.62 1.94 -9.95
N VAL A 213 -19.23 1.60 -11.18
CA VAL A 213 -18.73 2.55 -12.18
C VAL A 213 -19.89 3.24 -12.91
N GLY A 214 -19.72 4.52 -13.25
CA GLY A 214 -20.72 5.29 -14.00
C GLY A 214 -21.85 5.88 -13.15
N LYS A 215 -21.63 5.99 -11.85
CA LYS A 215 -22.57 6.60 -10.89
C LYS A 215 -21.98 7.85 -10.22
N SER A 216 -20.94 8.44 -10.82
CA SER A 216 -20.29 9.63 -10.27
C SER A 216 -21.26 10.81 -10.18
N ARG A 217 -21.04 11.69 -9.21
CA ARG A 217 -21.82 12.93 -9.03
C ARG A 217 -21.50 13.89 -10.16
N ASP A 218 -22.47 14.74 -10.56
CA ASP A 218 -22.33 15.73 -11.65
C ASP A 218 -21.14 16.69 -11.46
N ILE A 219 -20.75 16.94 -10.21
CA ILE A 219 -19.60 17.80 -9.85
C ILE A 219 -18.26 17.10 -9.98
N THR A 220 -18.23 15.79 -10.31
CA THR A 220 -17.00 15.01 -10.35
C THR A 220 -16.11 15.46 -11.51
N PRO A 221 -14.87 15.92 -11.24
CA PRO A 221 -13.94 16.26 -12.31
C PRO A 221 -13.63 15.04 -13.18
N ALA A 222 -13.46 15.22 -14.49
CA ALA A 222 -13.20 14.14 -15.45
C ALA A 222 -12.03 13.21 -15.05
N MET A 223 -10.98 13.78 -14.42
CA MET A 223 -9.82 13.01 -13.96
C MET A 223 -10.09 12.16 -12.70
N LEU A 224 -11.19 12.38 -11.99
CA LEU A 224 -11.61 11.63 -10.81
C LEU A 224 -12.80 10.71 -11.08
N ASP A 225 -13.38 10.76 -12.28
CA ASP A 225 -14.49 9.90 -12.69
C ASP A 225 -13.96 8.54 -13.17
N TYR A 226 -14.29 7.49 -12.42
CA TYR A 226 -13.85 6.12 -12.74
C TYR A 226 -14.39 5.64 -14.08
N LYS A 227 -15.61 6.06 -14.46
CA LYS A 227 -16.16 5.70 -15.79
C LYS A 227 -15.32 6.30 -16.91
N ASN A 228 -14.99 7.58 -16.82
CA ASN A 228 -14.15 8.23 -17.82
C ASN A 228 -12.77 7.56 -17.93
N MET A 229 -12.19 7.14 -16.79
CA MET A 229 -10.91 6.45 -16.82
C MET A 229 -11.03 5.02 -17.36
N ALA A 230 -12.10 4.29 -17.03
CA ALA A 230 -12.36 2.95 -17.56
C ALA A 230 -12.63 2.95 -19.07
N ASP A 231 -13.45 3.87 -19.56
CA ASP A 231 -13.79 4.01 -20.99
C ASP A 231 -12.58 4.39 -21.86
N ASN A 232 -11.50 4.88 -21.26
CA ASN A 232 -10.25 5.28 -21.92
C ASN A 232 -9.04 4.43 -21.51
N ASP A 233 -9.22 3.23 -20.98
CA ASP A 233 -8.15 2.32 -20.54
C ASP A 233 -7.08 3.02 -19.68
N SER A 234 -7.52 3.91 -18.77
CA SER A 234 -6.69 4.77 -17.93
C SER A 234 -5.82 5.78 -18.69
N MET A 235 -6.02 5.94 -19.99
CA MET A 235 -5.26 6.85 -20.88
C MET A 235 -6.10 8.04 -21.39
N TYR A 236 -7.06 8.51 -20.59
CA TYR A 236 -7.79 9.75 -20.90
C TYR A 236 -6.84 10.94 -21.11
N ASN A 237 -5.79 11.03 -20.30
CA ASN A 237 -4.64 11.91 -20.50
C ASN A 237 -3.35 11.07 -20.47
N THR A 238 -2.20 11.70 -20.67
CA THR A 238 -0.90 11.03 -20.60
C THR A 238 -0.68 10.42 -19.21
N PRO A 239 -0.59 9.08 -19.09
CA PRO A 239 -0.39 8.41 -17.81
C PRO A 239 1.09 8.48 -17.37
N PRO A 240 1.42 8.06 -16.15
CA PRO A 240 2.81 7.99 -15.69
C PRO A 240 3.55 6.78 -16.32
N CYS A 241 3.87 6.89 -17.62
CA CYS A 241 4.36 5.80 -18.48
C CYS A 241 5.50 5.00 -17.83
N TRP A 242 6.52 5.69 -17.30
CA TRP A 242 7.64 5.02 -16.64
C TRP A 242 7.22 4.21 -15.40
N SER A 243 6.31 4.75 -14.57
CA SER A 243 5.84 4.02 -13.39
C SER A 243 4.98 2.81 -13.75
N ILE A 244 4.24 2.86 -14.86
CA ILE A 244 3.46 1.73 -15.39
C ILE A 244 4.40 0.64 -15.89
N TYR A 245 5.42 1.00 -16.67
CA TYR A 245 6.46 0.07 -17.10
C TYR A 245 7.16 -0.59 -15.89
N MET A 246 7.55 0.19 -14.88
CA MET A 246 8.15 -0.36 -13.66
C MET A 246 7.18 -1.27 -12.90
N CYS A 247 5.88 -0.96 -12.88
CA CYS A 247 4.84 -1.82 -12.33
C CYS A 247 4.82 -3.17 -13.04
N LYS A 248 4.81 -3.19 -14.38
CA LYS A 248 4.92 -4.42 -15.18
C LYS A 248 6.14 -5.26 -14.76
N LEU A 249 7.32 -4.64 -14.65
CA LEU A 249 8.54 -5.36 -14.25
C LEU A 249 8.45 -5.95 -12.82
N VAL A 250 7.81 -5.24 -11.89
CA VAL A 250 7.59 -5.74 -10.53
C VAL A 250 6.60 -6.91 -10.52
N LEU A 251 5.53 -6.84 -11.30
CA LEU A 251 4.57 -7.93 -11.44
C LEU A 251 5.20 -9.20 -12.03
N GLU A 252 6.01 -9.06 -13.08
CA GLU A 252 6.79 -10.15 -13.65
C GLU A 252 7.77 -10.75 -12.62
N TRP A 253 8.37 -9.90 -11.77
CA TRP A 253 9.24 -10.36 -10.70
C TRP A 253 8.47 -11.18 -9.66
N ILE A 254 7.26 -10.76 -9.25
CA ILE A 254 6.40 -11.51 -8.33
C ILE A 254 6.01 -12.85 -8.94
N GLU A 255 5.60 -12.86 -10.20
CA GLU A 255 5.23 -14.10 -10.92
C GLU A 255 6.41 -15.09 -10.97
N LYS A 256 7.61 -14.63 -11.31
CA LYS A 256 8.84 -15.44 -11.33
C LYS A 256 9.23 -15.98 -9.95
N LEU A 257 8.85 -15.32 -8.89
CA LEU A 257 9.06 -15.81 -7.51
C LEU A 257 8.07 -16.90 -7.09
N GLY A 258 7.04 -17.17 -7.87
CA GLY A 258 5.99 -18.14 -7.56
C GLY A 258 4.68 -17.49 -7.09
N GLY A 259 4.48 -16.19 -7.40
CA GLY A 259 3.23 -15.46 -7.11
C GLY A 259 3.09 -15.02 -5.66
N LEU A 260 1.86 -14.63 -5.30
CA LEU A 260 1.58 -14.01 -4.00
C LEU A 260 1.64 -14.99 -2.82
N GLU A 261 1.40 -16.27 -3.02
CA GLU A 261 1.55 -17.28 -1.97
C GLU A 261 3.01 -17.41 -1.51
N GLU A 262 3.94 -17.41 -2.46
CA GLU A 262 5.36 -17.43 -2.12
C GLU A 262 5.81 -16.08 -1.54
N MET A 263 5.29 -14.97 -2.05
CA MET A 263 5.56 -13.64 -1.51
C MET A 263 5.10 -13.54 -0.04
N LYS A 264 3.92 -14.06 0.28
CA LYS A 264 3.41 -14.14 1.65
C LYS A 264 4.38 -14.87 2.58
N LYS A 265 4.82 -16.08 2.20
CA LYS A 265 5.78 -16.86 2.99
C LYS A 265 7.08 -16.09 3.26
N ARG A 266 7.60 -15.40 2.23
CA ARG A 266 8.81 -14.56 2.37
C ARG A 266 8.60 -13.39 3.32
N ASN A 267 7.44 -12.73 3.23
CA ASN A 267 7.10 -11.62 4.09
C ASN A 267 6.87 -12.06 5.54
N GLU A 268 6.20 -13.20 5.76
CA GLU A 268 6.03 -13.81 7.09
C GLU A 268 7.38 -14.18 7.71
N ALA A 269 8.27 -14.79 6.95
CA ALA A 269 9.62 -15.15 7.43
C ALA A 269 10.41 -13.90 7.85
N LYS A 270 10.43 -12.85 7.03
CA LYS A 270 11.09 -11.58 7.36
C LYS A 270 10.52 -10.93 8.62
N ALA A 271 9.19 -10.83 8.69
CA ALA A 271 8.51 -10.23 9.83
C ALA A 271 8.79 -11.03 11.11
N LYS A 272 8.76 -12.36 11.02
CA LYS A 272 9.03 -13.25 12.15
C LYS A 272 10.43 -13.02 12.72
N ILE A 273 11.47 -12.92 11.91
CA ILE A 273 12.86 -12.66 12.35
C ILE A 273 12.90 -11.39 13.23
N LEU A 274 12.28 -10.31 12.77
CA LEU A 274 12.32 -9.03 13.47
C LEU A 274 11.42 -9.03 14.72
N TYR A 275 10.21 -9.58 14.64
CA TYR A 275 9.31 -9.65 15.81
C TYR A 275 9.80 -10.60 16.89
N ASP A 276 10.35 -11.77 16.55
CA ASP A 276 10.92 -12.72 17.53
C ASP A 276 12.04 -12.07 18.34
N PHE A 277 12.88 -11.26 17.68
CA PHE A 277 13.92 -10.51 18.40
C PHE A 277 13.30 -9.43 19.29
N ILE A 278 12.40 -8.58 18.78
CA ILE A 278 11.78 -7.51 19.56
C ILE A 278 11.05 -8.07 20.78
N ASP A 279 10.33 -9.19 20.63
CA ASP A 279 9.56 -9.81 21.72
C ASP A 279 10.47 -10.45 22.79
N SER A 280 11.70 -10.82 22.44
CA SER A 280 12.69 -11.36 23.38
C SER A 280 13.63 -10.31 23.96
N SER A 281 13.68 -9.11 23.38
CA SER A 281 14.55 -8.01 23.79
C SER A 281 14.15 -7.42 25.15
N LYS A 282 15.14 -6.97 25.92
CA LYS A 282 14.93 -6.21 27.15
C LYS A 282 14.88 -4.69 26.91
N MET A 283 15.39 -4.25 25.76
CA MET A 283 15.48 -2.85 25.37
C MET A 283 14.40 -2.44 24.39
N PHE A 284 14.14 -3.27 23.37
CA PHE A 284 13.19 -2.95 22.31
C PHE A 284 11.81 -3.54 22.62
N SER A 285 10.77 -2.80 22.29
CA SER A 285 9.38 -3.25 22.41
C SER A 285 8.53 -2.79 21.23
N ASN A 286 7.51 -3.59 20.90
CA ASN A 286 6.51 -3.23 19.89
C ASN A 286 5.17 -2.90 20.59
N PRO A 287 4.57 -1.73 20.33
CA PRO A 287 3.34 -1.31 21.02
C PRO A 287 2.06 -1.95 20.44
N VAL A 288 2.16 -2.67 19.33
CA VAL A 288 1.00 -3.20 18.60
C VAL A 288 0.50 -4.50 19.21
N ARG A 289 -0.82 -4.65 19.36
CA ARG A 289 -1.45 -5.93 19.74
C ARG A 289 -0.98 -7.04 18.81
N HIS A 290 -0.51 -8.15 19.38
CA HIS A 290 0.20 -9.21 18.64
C HIS A 290 -0.55 -9.71 17.39
N CYS A 291 -1.87 -9.96 17.50
CA CYS A 291 -2.68 -10.44 16.36
C CYS A 291 -2.91 -9.39 15.26
N ASP A 292 -2.62 -8.10 15.53
CA ASP A 292 -2.83 -7.00 14.59
C ASP A 292 -1.52 -6.48 13.97
N ARG A 293 -0.42 -7.16 14.19
CA ARG A 293 0.90 -6.74 13.71
C ARG A 293 1.01 -6.80 12.19
N SER A 294 1.52 -5.72 11.61
CA SER A 294 1.80 -5.62 10.17
C SER A 294 3.01 -6.45 9.77
N LEU A 295 2.91 -7.18 8.66
CA LEU A 295 4.07 -7.84 8.04
C LEU A 295 4.95 -6.86 7.24
N MET A 296 4.46 -5.65 6.97
CA MET A 296 5.12 -4.67 6.11
C MET A 296 5.80 -3.54 6.87
N ASN A 297 5.20 -3.11 8.00
CA ASN A 297 5.65 -1.93 8.74
C ASN A 297 5.79 -2.30 10.22
N VAL A 298 6.99 -2.65 10.64
CA VAL A 298 7.29 -3.03 12.01
C VAL A 298 7.72 -1.80 12.78
N THR A 299 6.86 -1.36 13.72
CA THR A 299 7.17 -0.24 14.63
C THR A 299 7.83 -0.77 15.89
N PHE A 300 8.77 -0.03 16.46
CA PHE A 300 9.39 -0.39 17.74
C PHE A 300 9.97 0.84 18.43
N VAL A 301 10.14 0.72 19.74
CA VAL A 301 10.68 1.77 20.60
C VAL A 301 11.68 1.18 21.57
N THR A 302 12.57 2.03 22.10
CA THR A 302 13.40 1.73 23.27
C THR A 302 12.80 2.39 24.52
N GLY A 303 13.50 2.32 25.65
CA GLY A 303 13.06 2.90 26.91
C GLY A 303 13.10 4.44 26.96
N SER A 304 13.74 5.12 25.99
CA SER A 304 13.82 6.59 25.94
C SER A 304 13.96 7.16 24.53
N ASP A 305 13.59 8.43 24.38
CA ASP A 305 13.73 9.15 23.10
C ASP A 305 15.21 9.38 22.73
N GLU A 306 16.10 9.51 23.72
CA GLU A 306 17.53 9.62 23.51
C GLU A 306 18.11 8.33 22.90
N LEU A 307 17.71 7.17 23.42
CA LEU A 307 18.12 5.87 22.86
C LEU A 307 17.52 5.63 21.47
N ASN A 308 16.25 6.04 21.25
CA ASN A 308 15.63 5.99 19.93
C ASN A 308 16.43 6.82 18.91
N ALA A 309 16.83 8.04 19.26
CA ALA A 309 17.60 8.93 18.39
C ALA A 309 19.01 8.39 18.13
N LYS A 310 19.68 7.87 19.17
CA LYS A 310 20.99 7.23 19.07
C LYS A 310 20.96 6.03 18.13
N PHE A 311 19.98 5.13 18.33
CA PHE A 311 19.79 3.96 17.47
C PHE A 311 19.63 4.36 15.99
N VAL A 312 18.77 5.33 15.70
CA VAL A 312 18.53 5.80 14.31
C VAL A 312 19.81 6.35 13.68
N SER A 313 20.62 7.10 14.43
CA SER A 313 21.88 7.66 13.94
C SER A 313 22.90 6.58 13.62
N GLU A 314 23.17 5.68 14.59
CA GLU A 314 24.16 4.61 14.44
C GLU A 314 23.74 3.58 13.36
N ALA A 315 22.43 3.28 13.28
CA ALA A 315 21.90 2.40 12.24
C ALA A 315 22.12 3.00 10.83
N ALA A 316 21.91 4.32 10.67
CA ALA A 316 22.14 4.98 9.38
C ALA A 316 23.63 4.93 8.97
N GLU A 317 24.55 5.11 9.90
CA GLU A 317 25.98 4.97 9.67
C GLU A 317 26.38 3.54 9.28
N ALA A 318 25.69 2.54 9.85
CA ALA A 318 25.85 1.14 9.52
C ALA A 318 25.16 0.71 8.20
N GLY A 319 24.49 1.63 7.49
CA GLY A 319 23.83 1.34 6.21
C GLY A 319 22.36 0.93 6.29
N PHE A 320 21.72 1.04 7.47
CA PHE A 320 20.30 0.82 7.68
C PHE A 320 19.56 2.18 7.70
N VAL A 321 19.13 2.65 6.55
CA VAL A 321 18.59 4.02 6.41
C VAL A 321 17.07 4.07 6.57
N ASN A 322 16.57 5.25 7.00
CA ASN A 322 15.15 5.57 7.12
C ASN A 322 14.37 4.77 8.19
N LEU A 323 15.04 4.37 9.27
CA LEU A 323 14.41 3.68 10.41
C LEU A 323 13.65 4.59 11.36
N LYS A 324 13.83 5.93 11.28
CA LYS A 324 13.12 6.87 12.15
C LYS A 324 11.61 6.72 12.00
N GLY A 325 10.91 6.57 13.12
CA GLY A 325 9.45 6.51 13.17
C GLY A 325 8.79 7.81 12.71
N HIS A 326 7.49 7.74 12.44
CA HIS A 326 6.74 8.92 12.02
C HIS A 326 6.67 9.95 13.16
N ARG A 327 6.78 11.25 12.81
CA ARG A 327 6.80 12.38 13.78
C ARG A 327 5.62 12.41 14.77
N SER A 328 4.49 11.79 14.44
CA SER A 328 3.29 11.73 15.31
C SER A 328 3.33 10.58 16.31
N VAL A 329 4.26 9.64 16.19
CA VAL A 329 4.34 8.43 17.04
C VAL A 329 5.71 8.35 17.73
N GLY A 330 6.75 8.85 17.09
CA GLY A 330 8.13 8.69 17.58
C GLY A 330 8.70 7.31 17.31
N GLY A 331 9.74 6.93 18.07
CA GLY A 331 10.38 5.64 17.96
C GLY A 331 11.00 5.33 16.60
N MET A 332 11.01 4.06 16.25
CA MET A 332 11.53 3.52 15.00
C MET A 332 10.46 2.79 14.22
N ARG A 333 10.67 2.65 12.91
CA ARG A 333 9.87 1.81 12.05
C ARG A 333 10.72 1.21 10.92
N ALA A 334 10.81 -0.12 10.90
CA ALA A 334 11.35 -0.86 9.79
C ALA A 334 10.24 -1.22 8.80
N SER A 335 10.24 -0.58 7.64
CA SER A 335 9.32 -0.95 6.54
C SER A 335 10.02 -1.99 5.66
N ILE A 336 9.62 -3.25 5.84
CA ILE A 336 10.27 -4.44 5.26
C ILE A 336 9.50 -4.99 4.05
N TYR A 337 9.00 -4.10 3.22
CA TYR A 337 8.20 -4.41 2.02
C TYR A 337 8.74 -5.57 1.17
N ASN A 338 8.01 -5.97 0.15
CA ASN A 338 8.32 -7.15 -0.67
C ASN A 338 9.77 -7.22 -1.13
N ALA A 339 10.34 -6.09 -1.58
CA ALA A 339 11.69 -6.04 -2.16
C ALA A 339 12.83 -6.00 -1.11
N MET A 340 12.54 -5.82 0.18
CA MET A 340 13.56 -5.93 1.22
C MET A 340 14.06 -7.38 1.29
N PRO A 341 15.35 -7.66 1.07
CA PRO A 341 15.89 -9.01 1.18
C PRO A 341 15.87 -9.50 2.63
N VAL A 342 15.82 -10.80 2.84
CA VAL A 342 15.85 -11.42 4.18
C VAL A 342 17.12 -11.02 4.92
N GLU A 343 18.24 -11.01 4.24
CA GLU A 343 19.55 -10.62 4.74
C GLU A 343 19.57 -9.21 5.33
N GLY A 344 18.77 -8.29 4.76
CA GLY A 344 18.65 -6.92 5.28
C GLY A 344 17.95 -6.88 6.64
N VAL A 345 16.99 -7.77 6.85
CA VAL A 345 16.29 -7.89 8.14
C VAL A 345 17.16 -8.62 9.16
N GLU A 346 17.87 -9.69 8.76
CA GLU A 346 18.81 -10.42 9.62
C GLU A 346 19.94 -9.51 10.11
N GLN A 347 20.56 -8.75 9.22
CA GLN A 347 21.62 -7.80 9.57
C GLN A 347 21.11 -6.67 10.47
N LEU A 348 19.88 -6.19 10.27
CA LEU A 348 19.25 -5.23 11.16
C LEU A 348 19.09 -5.82 12.58
N VAL A 349 18.61 -7.05 12.69
CA VAL A 349 18.46 -7.73 13.98
C VAL A 349 19.81 -7.94 14.68
N ASP A 350 20.86 -8.30 13.93
CA ASP A 350 22.20 -8.45 14.51
C ASP A 350 22.74 -7.09 14.98
N PHE A 351 22.51 -6.02 14.23
CA PHE A 351 22.83 -4.67 14.68
C PHE A 351 22.04 -4.29 15.95
N MET A 352 20.75 -4.61 16.03
CA MET A 352 19.92 -4.36 17.21
C MET A 352 20.44 -5.09 18.45
N LYS A 353 20.88 -6.35 18.32
CA LYS A 353 21.51 -7.14 19.42
C LYS A 353 22.79 -6.49 19.93
N GLU A 354 23.67 -6.04 19.02
CA GLU A 354 24.90 -5.35 19.42
C GLU A 354 24.61 -3.98 20.06
N PHE A 355 23.63 -3.26 19.55
CA PHE A 355 23.19 -2.01 20.15
C PHE A 355 22.65 -2.21 21.57
N GLU A 356 21.80 -3.22 21.80
CA GLU A 356 21.26 -3.56 23.12
C GLU A 356 22.36 -3.94 24.11
N LYS A 357 23.39 -4.68 23.68
CA LYS A 357 24.53 -5.10 24.53
C LYS A 357 25.39 -3.92 24.95
N ASN A 358 25.48 -2.88 24.12
CA ASN A 358 26.41 -1.77 24.35
C ASN A 358 25.73 -0.55 25.03
N ASN A 359 24.43 -0.59 25.29
CA ASN A 359 23.65 0.48 25.89
C ASN A 359 22.73 0.00 27.01
#